data_d7d0736dc3ea157bcf8d39c8f9df6111
#
_entry.id   d7d0736dc3ea157bcf8d39c8f9df6111
#
_cell.length_a   1.000
_cell.length_b   1.000
_cell.length_c   1.000
_cell.angle_alpha   90.00
_cell.angle_beta   90.00
_cell.angle_gamma   90.00
#
_symmetry.space_group_name_H-M   'P 1'
#
loop_
_entity.id
_entity.type
_entity.pdbx_description
1 polymer ?
#
loop_
_entity_poly.entity_id
_entity_poly.type
_entity_poly.pdbx_seq_one_letter_code
_entity_poly.pdbx_strand_id
1 'polypeptide(L)'
;MTRYYFRPMNSALHLATATPADAAHLARHVNAAYRGDTARQGWTTEADLLDGQRIDEAGVAEMLALPRATMLLARTEAGELLGSFHAQIKGPVVYLSMLAVTPTLQARGVGRFLLEAAESYGRQHSCTISRMTVISVRAELIAYYERRGYHRTGATESFPTDPRFGLPKQPLVLLVLEKALG
;
A
#
# COMPACT_ATOMS: atom_id res chain seq x y z
N MET A 1 -8.22 -35.29 0.52
CA MET A 1 -7.33 -34.60 -0.44
C MET A 1 -8.17 -33.54 -1.17
N THR A 2 -8.33 -32.34 -0.59
CA THR A 2 -9.22 -31.29 -1.08
C THR A 2 -8.43 -30.43 -2.07
N ARG A 3 -8.73 -30.60 -3.36
CA ARG A 3 -8.17 -29.74 -4.43
C ARG A 3 -8.79 -28.35 -4.31
N TYR A 4 -8.01 -27.37 -3.86
CA TYR A 4 -8.36 -25.96 -4.01
C TYR A 4 -8.27 -25.59 -5.49
N TYR A 5 -9.41 -25.46 -6.15
CA TYR A 5 -9.50 -24.89 -7.49
C TYR A 5 -9.19 -23.39 -7.39
N PHE A 6 -8.04 -23.00 -7.88
CA PHE A 6 -7.67 -21.61 -8.13
C PHE A 6 -8.60 -21.06 -9.23
N ARG A 7 -9.63 -20.33 -8.82
CA ARG A 7 -10.44 -19.58 -9.78
C ARG A 7 -9.69 -18.27 -10.09
N PRO A 8 -9.23 -18.03 -11.33
CA PRO A 8 -8.74 -16.71 -11.70
C PRO A 8 -9.90 -15.72 -11.48
N MET A 9 -9.62 -14.57 -10.84
CA MET A 9 -10.60 -13.48 -10.77
C MET A 9 -10.81 -12.96 -12.19
N ASN A 10 -11.88 -13.43 -12.83
CA ASN A 10 -12.27 -13.02 -14.19
C ASN A 10 -13.17 -11.78 -14.16
N SER A 11 -13.19 -11.06 -13.03
CA SER A 11 -13.86 -9.76 -12.92
C SER A 11 -12.82 -8.66 -13.18
N ALA A 12 -13.12 -7.80 -14.16
CA ALA A 12 -12.27 -6.65 -14.46
C ALA A 12 -12.08 -5.79 -13.19
N LEU A 13 -10.82 -5.43 -12.92
CA LEU A 13 -10.51 -4.48 -11.86
C LEU A 13 -10.78 -3.07 -12.37
N HIS A 14 -11.54 -2.30 -11.61
CA HIS A 14 -11.82 -0.90 -11.89
C HIS A 14 -10.96 0.00 -11.01
N LEU A 15 -10.26 0.93 -11.63
CA LEU A 15 -9.53 1.97 -10.94
C LEU A 15 -10.48 3.12 -10.59
N ALA A 16 -10.50 3.49 -9.32
CA ALA A 16 -11.23 4.66 -8.82
C ALA A 16 -10.31 5.51 -7.93
N THR A 17 -10.75 6.72 -7.62
CA THR A 17 -10.07 7.62 -6.68
C THR A 17 -10.96 7.79 -5.46
N ALA A 18 -10.37 7.73 -4.27
CA ALA A 18 -11.09 7.93 -3.01
C ALA A 18 -11.57 9.38 -2.87
N THR A 19 -12.68 9.51 -2.21
CA THR A 19 -13.26 10.77 -1.75
C THR A 19 -13.24 10.83 -0.22
N PRO A 20 -13.46 11.98 0.41
CA PRO A 20 -13.59 12.07 1.87
C PRO A 20 -14.64 11.11 2.47
N ALA A 21 -15.70 10.79 1.72
CA ALA A 21 -16.74 9.85 2.16
C ALA A 21 -16.22 8.39 2.30
N ASP A 22 -15.10 8.07 1.66
CA ASP A 22 -14.49 6.74 1.75
C ASP A 22 -13.64 6.55 3.04
N ALA A 23 -13.35 7.63 3.80
CA ALA A 23 -12.33 7.62 4.86
C ALA A 23 -12.55 6.52 5.91
N ALA A 24 -13.77 6.38 6.45
CA ALA A 24 -14.08 5.35 7.44
C ALA A 24 -13.93 3.93 6.88
N HIS A 25 -14.32 3.71 5.63
CA HIS A 25 -14.19 2.40 4.97
C HIS A 25 -12.72 2.07 4.70
N LEU A 26 -11.95 3.05 4.22
CA LEU A 26 -10.52 2.90 3.97
C LEU A 26 -9.75 2.62 5.25
N ALA A 27 -10.04 3.30 6.36
CA ALA A 27 -9.40 3.04 7.64
C ALA A 27 -9.60 1.57 8.06
N ARG A 28 -10.82 1.04 7.98
CA ARG A 28 -11.10 -0.37 8.28
C ARG A 28 -10.35 -1.32 7.33
N HIS A 29 -10.38 -1.04 6.03
CA HIS A 29 -9.71 -1.84 5.01
C HIS A 29 -8.19 -1.90 5.21
N VAL A 30 -7.56 -0.76 5.44
CA VAL A 30 -6.11 -0.68 5.69
C VAL A 30 -5.74 -1.44 6.97
N ASN A 31 -6.48 -1.25 8.07
CA ASN A 31 -6.20 -1.97 9.30
C ASN A 31 -6.36 -3.48 9.12
N ALA A 32 -7.37 -3.96 8.41
CA ALA A 32 -7.55 -5.38 8.11
C ALA A 32 -6.39 -5.97 7.28
N ALA A 33 -5.77 -5.16 6.40
CA ALA A 33 -4.63 -5.60 5.59
C ALA A 33 -3.29 -5.59 6.35
N TYR A 34 -3.14 -4.70 7.34
CA TYR A 34 -1.86 -4.49 8.03
C TYR A 34 -1.79 -5.08 9.43
N ARG A 35 -2.91 -5.22 10.14
CA ARG A 35 -2.95 -5.50 11.59
C ARG A 35 -3.84 -6.69 11.92
N GLY A 36 -3.53 -7.33 13.04
CA GLY A 36 -4.33 -8.38 13.63
C GLY A 36 -4.41 -9.68 12.84
N ASP A 37 -5.35 -10.54 13.23
CA ASP A 37 -5.47 -11.89 12.66
C ASP A 37 -5.95 -11.89 11.21
N THR A 38 -6.73 -10.91 10.80
CA THR A 38 -7.17 -10.77 9.40
C THR A 38 -5.96 -10.57 8.48
N ALA A 39 -5.00 -9.73 8.86
CA ALA A 39 -3.80 -9.49 8.09
C ALA A 39 -2.92 -10.75 7.95
N ARG A 40 -2.94 -11.66 8.93
CA ARG A 40 -2.19 -12.93 8.91
C ARG A 40 -2.67 -13.91 7.84
N GLN A 41 -3.85 -13.69 7.25
CA GLN A 41 -4.36 -14.50 6.14
C GLN A 41 -3.67 -14.17 4.80
N GLY A 42 -2.97 -13.04 4.73
CA GLY A 42 -2.20 -12.64 3.57
C GLY A 42 -0.79 -13.25 3.55
N TRP A 43 -0.11 -13.14 2.41
CA TRP A 43 1.28 -13.58 2.27
C TRP A 43 2.28 -12.63 2.94
N THR A 44 1.86 -11.41 3.26
CA THR A 44 2.68 -10.37 3.92
C THR A 44 1.84 -9.61 4.92
N THR A 45 2.40 -9.32 6.09
CA THR A 45 1.71 -8.62 7.19
C THR A 45 2.72 -7.89 8.08
N GLU A 46 2.24 -6.92 8.84
CA GLU A 46 2.99 -6.25 9.91
C GLU A 46 2.54 -6.68 11.31
N ALA A 47 1.59 -7.61 11.42
CA ALA A 47 0.95 -7.98 12.69
C ALA A 47 1.94 -8.49 13.77
N ASP A 48 3.09 -9.04 13.35
CA ASP A 48 4.13 -9.50 14.27
C ASP A 48 5.15 -8.41 14.64
N LEU A 49 5.17 -7.30 13.91
CA LEU A 49 6.12 -6.21 14.07
C LEU A 49 5.55 -5.02 14.86
N LEU A 50 4.24 -4.82 14.78
CA LEU A 50 3.58 -3.62 15.28
C LEU A 50 2.25 -3.97 15.96
N ASP A 51 2.02 -3.41 17.13
CA ASP A 51 0.72 -3.38 17.81
C ASP A 51 -0.06 -2.11 17.45
N GLY A 52 -1.33 -2.08 17.84
CA GLY A 52 -2.23 -0.96 17.58
C GLY A 52 -2.74 -0.92 16.14
N GLN A 53 -3.46 0.14 15.82
CA GLN A 53 -3.98 0.37 14.48
C GLN A 53 -2.91 0.94 13.54
N ARG A 54 -3.12 0.78 12.24
CA ARG A 54 -2.25 1.39 11.21
C ARG A 54 -2.65 2.83 10.92
N ILE A 55 -3.95 3.10 10.90
CA ILE A 55 -4.54 4.41 10.64
C ILE A 55 -5.98 4.44 11.16
N ASP A 56 -6.47 5.61 11.52
CA ASP A 56 -7.89 5.88 11.81
C ASP A 56 -8.55 6.68 10.67
N GLU A 57 -9.83 6.93 10.81
CA GLU A 57 -10.59 7.71 9.82
C GLU A 57 -10.04 9.13 9.65
N ALA A 58 -9.68 9.79 10.76
CA ALA A 58 -9.09 11.13 10.72
C ALA A 58 -7.76 11.13 9.96
N GLY A 59 -6.90 10.15 10.20
CA GLY A 59 -5.64 9.99 9.48
C GLY A 59 -5.83 9.76 7.99
N VAL A 60 -6.83 8.98 7.58
CA VAL A 60 -7.17 8.84 6.15
C VAL A 60 -7.63 10.17 5.57
N ALA A 61 -8.51 10.91 6.28
CA ALA A 61 -8.97 12.21 5.84
C ALA A 61 -7.80 13.21 5.71
N GLU A 62 -6.87 13.23 6.67
CA GLU A 62 -5.64 14.02 6.59
C GLU A 62 -4.82 13.67 5.34
N MET A 63 -4.64 12.39 5.03
CA MET A 63 -3.90 11.94 3.84
C MET A 63 -4.58 12.36 2.54
N LEU A 64 -5.91 12.27 2.48
CA LEU A 64 -6.68 12.71 1.31
C LEU A 64 -6.62 14.23 1.10
N ALA A 65 -6.45 15.01 2.17
CA ALA A 65 -6.33 16.46 2.14
C ALA A 65 -4.91 16.96 1.82
N LEU A 66 -3.90 16.08 1.77
CA LEU A 66 -2.54 16.48 1.43
C LEU A 66 -2.48 17.08 0.01
N PRO A 67 -1.69 18.15 -0.21
CA PRO A 67 -1.58 18.76 -1.52
C PRO A 67 -0.98 17.78 -2.53
N ARG A 68 -1.57 17.75 -3.74
CA ARG A 68 -1.16 16.87 -4.83
C ARG A 68 -1.10 15.38 -4.46
N ALA A 69 -2.00 14.96 -3.57
CA ALA A 69 -2.15 13.58 -3.14
C ALA A 69 -3.44 12.96 -3.66
N THR A 70 -3.43 11.65 -3.78
CA THR A 70 -4.61 10.84 -4.12
C THR A 70 -4.52 9.47 -3.45
N MET A 71 -5.67 8.85 -3.22
CA MET A 71 -5.75 7.44 -2.84
C MET A 71 -6.42 6.68 -3.99
N LEU A 72 -5.65 5.85 -4.67
CA LEU A 72 -6.12 4.98 -5.75
C LEU A 72 -6.80 3.76 -5.17
N LEU A 73 -7.94 3.37 -5.74
CA LEU A 73 -8.76 2.25 -5.30
C LEU A 73 -8.89 1.22 -6.42
N ALA A 74 -8.66 -0.05 -6.08
CA ALA A 74 -9.05 -1.17 -6.93
C ALA A 74 -10.41 -1.69 -6.45
N ARG A 75 -11.41 -1.67 -7.34
CA ARG A 75 -12.76 -2.12 -7.06
C ARG A 75 -13.21 -3.20 -8.05
N THR A 76 -14.18 -4.00 -7.65
CA THR A 76 -14.94 -4.85 -8.59
C THR A 76 -15.93 -4.04 -9.39
N GLU A 77 -16.55 -4.63 -10.43
CA GLU A 77 -17.70 -4.03 -11.16
C GLU A 77 -18.87 -3.70 -10.24
N ALA A 78 -19.07 -4.49 -9.18
CA ALA A 78 -20.10 -4.24 -8.16
C ALA A 78 -19.72 -3.13 -7.16
N GLY A 79 -18.51 -2.52 -7.29
CA GLY A 79 -18.03 -1.44 -6.44
C GLY A 79 -17.35 -1.89 -5.16
N GLU A 80 -17.16 -3.19 -4.93
CA GLU A 80 -16.47 -3.72 -3.76
C GLU A 80 -14.99 -3.29 -3.75
N LEU A 81 -14.49 -2.79 -2.62
CA LEU A 81 -13.11 -2.39 -2.44
C LEU A 81 -12.20 -3.62 -2.23
N LEU A 82 -11.24 -3.80 -3.12
CA LEU A 82 -10.27 -4.90 -3.07
C LEU A 82 -8.88 -4.46 -2.61
N GLY A 83 -8.55 -3.19 -2.82
CA GLY A 83 -7.27 -2.62 -2.41
C GLY A 83 -7.22 -1.12 -2.59
N SER A 84 -6.22 -0.50 -1.93
CA SER A 84 -5.96 0.93 -1.99
C SER A 84 -4.47 1.23 -1.99
N PHE A 85 -4.07 2.36 -2.57
CA PHE A 85 -2.69 2.82 -2.57
C PHE A 85 -2.63 4.34 -2.60
N HIS A 86 -1.96 4.94 -1.63
CA HIS A 86 -1.78 6.38 -1.56
C HIS A 86 -0.59 6.82 -2.42
N ALA A 87 -0.76 7.90 -3.18
CA ALA A 87 0.27 8.52 -4.00
C ALA A 87 0.27 10.04 -3.76
N GLN A 88 1.44 10.61 -3.54
CA GLN A 88 1.63 12.05 -3.37
C GLN A 88 2.76 12.55 -4.25
N ILE A 89 2.51 13.64 -5.01
CA ILE A 89 3.51 14.26 -5.85
C ILE A 89 4.37 15.22 -5.02
N LYS A 90 5.68 15.01 -5.02
CA LYS A 90 6.69 15.82 -4.32
C LYS A 90 7.80 16.19 -5.32
N GLY A 91 7.64 17.32 -6.00
CA GLY A 91 8.57 17.71 -7.09
C GLY A 91 8.59 16.66 -8.20
N PRO A 92 9.77 16.13 -8.59
CA PRO A 92 9.91 15.12 -9.62
C PRO A 92 9.61 13.69 -9.13
N VAL A 93 9.17 13.53 -7.88
CA VAL A 93 8.95 12.23 -7.23
C VAL A 93 7.47 12.01 -6.98
N VAL A 94 6.93 10.86 -7.36
CA VAL A 94 5.71 10.31 -6.78
C VAL A 94 6.07 9.45 -5.58
N TYR A 95 5.65 9.89 -4.39
CA TYR A 95 5.85 9.15 -3.15
C TYR A 95 4.65 8.24 -2.91
N LEU A 96 4.91 6.94 -2.82
CA LEU A 96 3.90 5.90 -2.65
C LEU A 96 3.91 5.38 -1.22
N SER A 97 2.74 5.24 -0.63
CA SER A 97 2.60 4.74 0.73
C SER A 97 1.28 4.00 0.93
N MET A 98 1.24 3.14 1.93
CA MET A 98 0.02 2.49 2.39
C MET A 98 -0.69 1.65 1.31
N LEU A 99 0.07 0.80 0.57
CA LEU A 99 -0.52 -0.22 -0.28
C LEU A 99 -1.24 -1.26 0.59
N ALA A 100 -2.55 -1.31 0.48
CA ALA A 100 -3.39 -2.27 1.18
C ALA A 100 -4.16 -3.10 0.16
N VAL A 101 -4.16 -4.42 0.35
CA VAL A 101 -4.95 -5.37 -0.46
C VAL A 101 -5.65 -6.30 0.50
N THR A 102 -6.95 -6.56 0.27
CA THR A 102 -7.70 -7.55 1.05
C THR A 102 -6.88 -8.84 1.20
N PRO A 103 -6.55 -9.30 2.43
CA PRO A 103 -5.57 -10.35 2.66
C PRO A 103 -5.82 -11.64 1.86
N THR A 104 -7.06 -12.08 1.76
CA THR A 104 -7.46 -13.27 1.00
C THR A 104 -7.36 -13.11 -0.52
N LEU A 105 -7.17 -11.88 -1.00
CA LEU A 105 -7.02 -11.53 -2.41
C LEU A 105 -5.60 -11.13 -2.80
N GLN A 106 -4.67 -11.15 -1.85
CA GLN A 106 -3.27 -10.94 -2.14
C GLN A 106 -2.74 -12.02 -3.09
N ALA A 107 -1.65 -11.72 -3.81
CA ALA A 107 -1.07 -12.58 -4.86
C ALA A 107 -1.98 -12.85 -6.08
N ARG A 108 -3.13 -12.14 -6.22
CA ARG A 108 -4.06 -12.25 -7.35
C ARG A 108 -3.99 -11.07 -8.33
N GLY A 109 -2.93 -10.26 -8.26
CA GLY A 109 -2.69 -9.16 -9.19
C GLY A 109 -3.21 -7.79 -8.72
N VAL A 110 -4.03 -7.69 -7.67
CA VAL A 110 -4.58 -6.40 -7.18
C VAL A 110 -3.47 -5.41 -6.80
N GLY A 111 -2.45 -5.87 -6.04
CA GLY A 111 -1.32 -5.02 -5.66
C GLY A 111 -0.49 -4.55 -6.85
N ARG A 112 -0.31 -5.41 -7.87
CA ARG A 112 0.37 -5.04 -9.12
C ARG A 112 -0.43 -4.00 -9.89
N PHE A 113 -1.74 -4.20 -10.04
CA PHE A 113 -2.64 -3.25 -10.69
C PHE A 113 -2.58 -1.85 -10.06
N LEU A 114 -2.61 -1.77 -8.72
CA LEU A 114 -2.50 -0.52 -7.99
C LEU A 114 -1.13 0.14 -8.13
N LEU A 115 -0.04 -0.66 -8.12
CA LEU A 115 1.31 -0.15 -8.31
C LEU A 115 1.49 0.48 -9.70
N GLU A 116 1.05 -0.21 -10.76
CA GLU A 116 1.08 0.28 -12.12
C GLU A 116 0.24 1.56 -12.30
N ALA A 117 -0.93 1.62 -11.66
CA ALA A 117 -1.78 2.82 -11.65
C ALA A 117 -1.09 4.00 -10.93
N ALA A 118 -0.43 3.76 -9.80
CA ALA A 118 0.28 4.78 -9.04
C ALA A 118 1.51 5.32 -9.80
N GLU A 119 2.25 4.45 -10.47
CA GLU A 119 3.36 4.84 -11.35
C GLU A 119 2.85 5.66 -12.55
N SER A 120 1.71 5.24 -13.15
CA SER A 120 1.06 6.00 -14.23
C SER A 120 0.61 7.38 -13.75
N TYR A 121 0.03 7.47 -12.56
CA TYR A 121 -0.31 8.76 -11.93
C TYR A 121 0.93 9.66 -11.79
N GLY A 122 2.06 9.12 -11.36
CA GLY A 122 3.32 9.84 -11.29
C GLY A 122 3.75 10.39 -12.65
N ARG A 123 3.74 9.56 -13.71
CA ARG A 123 4.10 9.98 -15.08
C ARG A 123 3.18 11.09 -15.59
N GLN A 124 1.87 10.99 -15.37
CA GLN A 124 0.90 12.03 -15.75
C GLN A 124 1.15 13.38 -15.07
N HIS A 125 1.85 13.36 -13.93
CA HIS A 125 2.27 14.58 -13.20
C HIS A 125 3.74 14.92 -13.41
N SER A 126 4.36 14.40 -14.48
CA SER A 126 5.76 14.66 -14.85
C SER A 126 6.78 14.22 -13.79
N CYS A 127 6.43 13.23 -12.98
CA CYS A 127 7.39 12.59 -12.08
C CYS A 127 8.34 11.68 -12.88
N THR A 128 9.60 11.74 -12.53
CA THR A 128 10.66 10.89 -13.11
C THR A 128 11.07 9.76 -12.17
N ILE A 129 10.65 9.81 -10.91
CA ILE A 129 10.99 8.86 -9.86
C ILE A 129 9.72 8.45 -9.13
N SER A 130 9.55 7.14 -8.93
CA SER A 130 8.63 6.57 -7.93
C SER A 130 9.44 6.15 -6.70
N ARG A 131 9.03 6.60 -5.52
CA ARG A 131 9.72 6.33 -4.25
C ARG A 131 8.75 5.81 -3.20
N MET A 132 9.24 4.88 -2.38
CA MET A 132 8.54 4.39 -1.19
C MET A 132 9.51 4.02 -0.09
N THR A 133 8.99 3.82 1.12
CA THR A 133 9.75 3.23 2.22
C THR A 133 9.16 1.89 2.62
N VAL A 134 10.00 0.95 3.00
CA VAL A 134 9.62 -0.41 3.44
C VAL A 134 10.37 -0.76 4.71
N ILE A 135 9.69 -1.37 5.67
CA ILE A 135 10.33 -1.86 6.91
C ILE A 135 11.41 -2.88 6.54
N SER A 136 12.64 -2.65 7.01
CA SER A 136 13.85 -3.36 6.59
C SER A 136 13.81 -4.88 6.82
N VAL A 137 13.07 -5.34 7.83
CA VAL A 137 12.92 -6.78 8.14
C VAL A 137 11.87 -7.49 7.30
N ARG A 138 11.14 -6.78 6.42
CA ARG A 138 10.14 -7.37 5.51
C ARG A 138 10.78 -7.78 4.19
N ALA A 139 11.66 -8.77 4.25
CA ALA A 139 12.44 -9.23 3.10
C ALA A 139 11.57 -9.66 1.92
N GLU A 140 10.41 -10.31 2.19
CA GLU A 140 9.46 -10.77 1.18
C GLU A 140 8.84 -9.59 0.40
N LEU A 141 8.52 -8.49 1.10
CA LEU A 141 7.93 -7.30 0.50
C LEU A 141 8.98 -6.50 -0.29
N ILE A 142 10.20 -6.41 0.23
CA ILE A 142 11.31 -5.78 -0.48
C ILE A 142 11.56 -6.52 -1.81
N ALA A 143 11.67 -7.86 -1.77
CA ALA A 143 11.83 -8.68 -2.96
C ALA A 143 10.66 -8.54 -3.95
N TYR A 144 9.44 -8.32 -3.44
CA TYR A 144 8.28 -8.04 -4.28
C TYR A 144 8.46 -6.77 -5.10
N TYR A 145 8.95 -5.68 -4.48
CA TYR A 145 9.20 -4.42 -5.18
C TYR A 145 10.44 -4.48 -6.08
N GLU A 146 11.51 -5.15 -5.65
CA GLU A 146 12.73 -5.34 -6.46
C GLU A 146 12.41 -6.05 -7.79
N ARG A 147 11.56 -7.09 -7.77
CA ARG A 147 11.08 -7.75 -9.00
C ARG A 147 10.25 -6.84 -9.92
N ARG A 148 9.82 -5.67 -9.45
CA ARG A 148 9.06 -4.66 -10.21
C ARG A 148 9.88 -3.46 -10.61
N GLY A 149 11.21 -3.58 -10.47
CA GLY A 149 12.16 -2.58 -10.92
C GLY A 149 12.52 -1.52 -9.89
N TYR A 150 12.07 -1.67 -8.64
CA TYR A 150 12.56 -0.85 -7.54
C TYR A 150 13.94 -1.32 -7.09
N HIS A 151 14.75 -0.40 -6.63
CA HIS A 151 16.06 -0.69 -6.05
C HIS A 151 16.25 0.07 -4.73
N ARG A 152 17.06 -0.48 -3.86
CA ARG A 152 17.45 0.18 -2.62
C ARG A 152 18.39 1.32 -2.93
N THR A 153 18.08 2.51 -2.44
CA THR A 153 18.94 3.70 -2.64
C THR A 153 20.17 3.71 -1.73
N GLY A 154 20.18 2.89 -0.69
CA GLY A 154 21.13 2.95 0.42
C GLY A 154 20.69 3.90 1.54
N ALA A 155 19.73 4.79 1.30
CA ALA A 155 19.16 5.64 2.33
C ALA A 155 18.20 4.87 3.24
N THR A 156 18.15 5.29 4.49
CA THR A 156 17.22 4.76 5.51
C THR A 156 16.50 5.90 6.22
N GLU A 157 15.32 5.59 6.73
CA GLU A 157 14.53 6.49 7.58
C GLU A 157 14.19 5.78 8.89
N SER A 158 14.07 6.52 9.98
CA SER A 158 13.57 5.99 11.24
C SER A 158 12.09 5.70 11.12
N PHE A 159 11.63 4.63 11.78
CA PHE A 159 10.19 4.41 11.90
C PHE A 159 9.54 5.56 12.69
N PRO A 160 8.37 6.07 12.29
CA PRO A 160 7.69 7.16 13.00
C PRO A 160 7.48 6.81 14.49
N THR A 161 7.72 7.78 15.36
CA THR A 161 7.52 7.64 16.81
C THR A 161 6.09 7.95 17.25
N ASP A 162 5.27 8.54 16.38
CA ASP A 162 3.86 8.84 16.67
C ASP A 162 3.07 7.53 16.80
N PRO A 163 2.46 7.26 17.98
CA PRO A 163 1.74 6.00 18.23
C PRO A 163 0.52 5.81 17.31
N ARG A 164 0.07 6.85 16.61
CA ARG A 164 -0.98 6.73 15.58
C ARG A 164 -0.58 5.81 14.42
N PHE A 165 0.72 5.60 14.18
CA PHE A 165 1.23 4.71 13.13
C PHE A 165 1.48 3.27 13.60
N GLY A 166 1.16 2.98 14.86
CA GLY A 166 1.39 1.70 15.52
C GLY A 166 2.52 1.75 16.54
N LEU A 167 2.59 0.72 17.36
CA LEU A 167 3.59 0.57 18.42
C LEU A 167 4.57 -0.53 18.01
N PRO A 168 5.82 -0.19 17.64
CA PRO A 168 6.82 -1.19 17.26
C PRO A 168 7.17 -2.11 18.43
N LYS A 169 7.19 -3.42 18.18
CA LYS A 169 7.61 -4.46 19.14
C LYS A 169 9.13 -4.60 19.23
N GLN A 170 9.83 -3.99 18.28
CA GLN A 170 11.30 -3.95 18.19
C GLN A 170 11.73 -2.67 17.44
N PRO A 171 12.99 -2.25 17.54
CA PRO A 171 13.48 -1.16 16.70
C PRO A 171 13.26 -1.46 15.22
N LEU A 172 12.63 -0.54 14.49
CA LEU A 172 12.35 -0.66 13.07
C LEU A 172 13.04 0.45 12.29
N VAL A 173 13.60 0.08 11.15
CA VAL A 173 14.20 0.98 10.17
C VAL A 173 13.47 0.83 8.85
N LEU A 174 13.26 1.93 8.14
CA LEU A 174 12.67 1.96 6.82
C LEU A 174 13.78 2.07 5.76
N LEU A 175 13.77 1.18 4.78
CA LEU A 175 14.61 1.29 3.59
C LEU A 175 13.90 2.15 2.55
N VAL A 176 14.65 3.06 1.92
CA VAL A 176 14.14 3.84 0.79
C VAL A 176 14.34 3.06 -0.50
N LEU A 177 13.24 2.80 -1.19
CA LEU A 177 13.23 2.15 -2.51
C LEU A 177 12.81 3.16 -3.58
N GLU A 178 13.48 3.12 -4.72
CA GLU A 178 13.19 3.96 -5.88
C GLU A 178 13.12 3.16 -7.17
N LYS A 179 12.34 3.72 -8.13
CA LYS A 179 12.27 3.27 -9.51
C LYS A 179 12.19 4.48 -10.42
N ALA A 180 13.02 4.51 -11.47
CA ALA A 180 12.89 5.50 -12.54
C ALA A 180 11.58 5.28 -13.30
N LEU A 181 10.85 6.36 -13.52
CA LEU A 181 9.65 6.38 -14.35
C LEU A 181 10.03 6.92 -15.73
N GLY A 182 10.33 6.01 -16.64
CA GLY A 182 10.59 6.37 -18.04
C GLY A 182 9.31 6.72 -18.79
#